data_439a23c20fa9bf2b8a0b053028299a2f
#
_entry.id   439a23c20fa9bf2b8a0b053028299a2f
#
_cell.length_a   1.000
_cell.length_b   1.000
_cell.length_c   1.000
_cell.angle_alpha   90.00
_cell.angle_beta   90.00
_cell.angle_gamma   90.00
#
_symmetry.space_group_name_H-M   'P 1'
#
loop_
_entity.id
_entity.type
_entity.pdbx_description
1 polymer ?
#
loop_
_entity_poly.entity_id
_entity_poly.type
_entity_poly.pdbx_seq_one_letter_code
_entity_poly.pdbx_strand_id
1 'polypeptide(L)'
;MMAGDPAVAYATVGRTKPVTQLYAQEIRMLEPDHSAVTRRGFLKTGALAVAAAPLLVDAPFAAAQSAARGVSKVHDFQTAADVAKAEQEGEVVYYGHDGEQGIATLLDAFKKDFPKIKTSYVRLQTGALYAKITAERSSGRFGVDVLQLSDISPAIDFQKKGGWEQYTSPEYAAYKPEYQSTPAGYYGVPGVGFSGISYNRTKVKPEQAPKTWKDINNPAFKGGISAKLATSGMQHAQWYILRKMYGNDFWQEFAKQQPKGFDARAQLFDRLAKGEDRICALAEYAGYTLYQEKGAEIEFVAPPEGMPAIAIYIGVVSKAPHPEAAKLFVDWALSKRGQLVYQNQKILLYGSLRPDAGPMPTGKRLADFKLLFPTDWNDYVASHPVFVKEWNSIMGL
;
A
#
# COMPACT_ATOMS: atom_id res chain seq x y z
N MET A 1 -18.06 48.49 37.80
CA MET A 1 -17.29 47.36 38.36
C MET A 1 -16.79 46.51 37.23
N MET A 2 -15.52 46.45 37.07
CA MET A 2 -14.78 45.77 35.99
C MET A 2 -14.73 44.27 36.27
N ALA A 3 -14.85 43.45 35.21
CA ALA A 3 -14.37 42.07 35.24
C ALA A 3 -13.71 41.78 33.89
N GLY A 4 -12.45 41.45 33.98
CA GLY A 4 -11.50 41.33 32.88
C GLY A 4 -11.63 40.04 32.07
N ASP A 5 -11.18 40.16 30.87
CA ASP A 5 -11.02 39.14 29.84
C ASP A 5 -9.71 38.35 30.06
N PRO A 6 -9.67 37.02 30.02
CA PRO A 6 -8.42 36.27 30.00
C PRO A 6 -7.93 36.06 28.56
N ALA A 7 -6.86 36.72 28.20
CA ALA A 7 -6.09 36.51 26.99
C ALA A 7 -5.53 35.11 26.93
N VAL A 8 -5.92 34.36 25.86
CA VAL A 8 -5.30 33.07 25.51
C VAL A 8 -4.05 33.36 24.67
N ALA A 9 -2.91 33.00 25.23
CA ALA A 9 -1.61 33.09 24.58
C ALA A 9 -1.50 32.06 23.45
N TYR A 10 -1.39 32.52 22.20
CA TYR A 10 -0.98 31.70 21.08
C TYR A 10 0.53 31.47 21.11
N ALA A 11 0.95 30.24 21.35
CA ALA A 11 2.33 29.82 21.18
C ALA A 11 2.65 29.80 19.66
N THR A 12 3.65 30.60 19.29
CA THR A 12 4.23 30.62 17.95
C THR A 12 4.93 29.28 17.68
N VAL A 13 4.33 28.45 16.83
CA VAL A 13 4.96 27.24 16.29
C VAL A 13 6.03 27.66 15.29
N GLY A 14 7.28 27.28 15.59
CA GLY A 14 8.44 27.55 14.75
C GLY A 14 8.28 27.01 13.34
N ARG A 15 8.80 27.75 12.36
CA ARG A 15 8.83 27.43 10.93
C ARG A 15 9.42 26.04 10.70
N THR A 16 8.59 25.06 10.38
CA THR A 16 9.03 23.77 9.84
C THR A 16 9.52 23.98 8.41
N LYS A 17 10.71 23.46 8.10
CA LYS A 17 11.28 23.49 6.74
C LYS A 17 10.33 22.73 5.78
N PRO A 18 10.17 23.17 4.52
CA PRO A 18 9.33 22.49 3.57
C PRO A 18 9.83 21.07 3.31
N VAL A 19 8.88 20.14 3.21
CA VAL A 19 9.11 18.69 3.00
C VAL A 19 10.01 18.39 1.79
N THR A 20 10.02 19.26 0.78
CA THR A 20 10.90 19.22 -0.39
C THR A 20 12.40 19.29 -0.06
N GLN A 21 12.81 19.93 1.04
CA GLN A 21 14.23 19.98 1.44
C GLN A 21 14.70 18.69 2.10
N LEU A 22 13.82 17.95 2.76
CA LEU A 22 14.14 16.64 3.34
C LEU A 22 14.35 15.58 2.26
N TYR A 23 13.53 15.57 1.21
CA TYR A 23 13.68 14.65 0.07
C TYR A 23 14.93 14.90 -0.78
N ALA A 24 15.31 16.16 -0.98
CA ALA A 24 16.52 16.51 -1.74
C ALA A 24 17.81 16.12 -1.00
N GLN A 25 17.79 16.06 0.31
CA GLN A 25 18.94 15.65 1.14
C GLN A 25 19.10 14.12 1.16
N GLU A 26 17.99 13.35 1.12
CA GLU A 26 18.03 11.88 1.07
C GLU A 26 18.48 11.35 -0.31
N ILE A 27 18.13 12.01 -1.41
CA ILE A 27 18.57 11.60 -2.75
C ILE A 27 20.09 11.78 -2.93
N ARG A 28 20.70 12.78 -2.29
CA ARG A 28 22.17 12.97 -2.33
C ARG A 28 22.97 11.93 -1.56
N MET A 29 22.36 11.20 -0.64
CA MET A 29 23.03 10.12 0.10
C MET A 29 22.93 8.75 -0.58
N LEU A 30 22.25 8.65 -1.72
CA LEU A 30 22.06 7.39 -2.46
C LEU A 30 22.88 7.30 -3.74
N GLU A 31 23.69 8.32 -4.09
CA GLU A 31 24.65 8.21 -5.20
C GLU A 31 25.96 7.57 -4.69
N PRO A 32 26.42 6.44 -5.27
CA PRO A 32 27.72 5.89 -4.94
C PRO A 32 28.81 6.79 -5.53
N ASP A 33 29.74 7.21 -4.69
CA ASP A 33 30.95 7.95 -5.04
C ASP A 33 31.84 7.13 -5.97
N HIS A 34 31.87 7.48 -7.26
CA HIS A 34 32.78 6.94 -8.27
C HIS A 34 34.02 7.83 -8.41
N SER A 35 34.81 7.98 -7.36
CA SER A 35 36.13 8.58 -7.49
C SER A 35 37.24 7.60 -7.13
N ALA A 36 37.91 7.13 -8.18
CA ALA A 36 39.31 6.76 -8.30
C ALA A 36 39.92 5.75 -7.34
N VAL A 37 40.17 4.55 -7.87
CA VAL A 37 41.38 3.80 -7.50
C VAL A 37 42.21 3.54 -8.76
N THR A 38 43.28 4.29 -8.89
CA THR A 38 44.35 4.11 -9.86
C THR A 38 45.13 2.83 -9.59
N ARG A 39 45.33 2.04 -10.64
CA ARG A 39 46.28 0.92 -10.69
C ARG A 39 47.71 1.45 -10.55
N ARG A 40 48.50 0.86 -9.65
CA ARG A 40 49.91 0.53 -9.87
C ARG A 40 50.55 -0.22 -8.67
N GLY A 41 51.06 -1.41 -8.99
CA GLY A 41 52.38 -1.92 -8.50
C GLY A 41 52.34 -2.66 -7.18
N PHE A 42 52.56 -3.98 -7.19
CA PHE A 42 53.88 -4.55 -6.94
C PHE A 42 53.85 -6.09 -7.00
N LEU A 43 54.56 -6.62 -7.96
CA LEU A 43 55.05 -8.00 -7.97
C LEU A 43 56.22 -8.14 -6.99
N LYS A 44 56.26 -9.19 -6.18
CA LYS A 44 57.45 -10.05 -6.00
C LYS A 44 57.22 -11.15 -4.95
N THR A 45 57.27 -12.35 -5.46
CA THR A 45 58.02 -13.57 -5.04
C THR A 45 58.01 -14.04 -3.57
N GLY A 46 57.62 -15.31 -3.43
CA GLY A 46 57.91 -16.14 -2.28
C GLY A 46 57.18 -17.48 -2.34
N ALA A 47 57.77 -18.46 -3.09
CA ALA A 47 57.29 -19.83 -3.08
C ALA A 47 57.82 -20.54 -1.82
N LEU A 48 56.98 -21.24 -1.08
CA LEU A 48 57.36 -22.35 -0.22
C LEU A 48 56.23 -23.38 -0.22
N ALA A 49 56.54 -24.51 -0.80
CA ALA A 49 55.70 -25.68 -0.80
C ALA A 49 55.83 -26.40 0.55
N VAL A 50 54.74 -26.79 1.17
CA VAL A 50 54.66 -27.90 2.13
C VAL A 50 53.38 -28.68 1.89
N ALA A 51 53.59 -29.98 1.94
CA ALA A 51 52.81 -31.09 1.47
C ALA A 51 51.42 -31.27 2.10
N ALA A 52 50.64 -32.00 1.37
CA ALA A 52 49.28 -32.48 1.54
C ALA A 52 49.01 -33.29 2.80
N ALA A 53 47.78 -33.13 3.32
CA ALA A 53 46.96 -34.24 3.78
C ALA A 53 45.48 -33.84 3.58
N PRO A 54 44.67 -34.68 2.94
CA PRO A 54 43.23 -34.40 2.81
C PRO A 54 42.52 -34.90 4.05
N LEU A 55 41.94 -34.00 4.84
CA LEU A 55 40.87 -34.36 5.74
C LEU A 55 39.57 -33.88 5.11
N LEU A 56 38.94 -34.81 4.40
CA LEU A 56 37.54 -34.78 4.08
C LEU A 56 36.75 -34.72 5.39
N VAL A 57 36.21 -33.57 5.70
CA VAL A 57 35.06 -33.46 6.58
C VAL A 57 33.95 -32.84 5.72
N ASP A 58 33.20 -33.71 5.06
CA ASP A 58 31.85 -33.39 4.59
C ASP A 58 31.01 -33.06 5.82
N ALA A 59 30.99 -31.82 6.21
CA ALA A 59 29.89 -31.30 7.00
C ALA A 59 28.73 -31.03 6.00
N PRO A 60 27.63 -31.79 6.03
CA PRO A 60 26.47 -31.41 5.28
C PRO A 60 26.04 -30.04 5.81
N PHE A 61 26.02 -29.05 4.93
CA PHE A 61 25.19 -27.90 5.14
C PHE A 61 23.77 -28.45 5.33
N ALA A 62 23.40 -28.71 6.56
CA ALA A 62 22.03 -28.91 6.96
C ALA A 62 21.36 -27.53 6.75
N ALA A 63 20.92 -27.29 5.50
CA ALA A 63 19.78 -26.44 5.31
C ALA A 63 18.73 -26.99 6.29
N ALA A 64 18.47 -26.23 7.34
CA ALA A 64 17.37 -26.52 8.23
C ALA A 64 16.12 -26.36 7.37
N GLN A 65 15.76 -27.44 6.66
CA GLN A 65 14.41 -27.66 6.20
C GLN A 65 13.58 -27.63 7.49
N SER A 66 12.92 -26.50 7.74
CA SER A 66 11.84 -26.50 8.72
C SER A 66 10.94 -27.64 8.30
N ALA A 67 10.93 -28.71 9.09
CA ALA A 67 10.00 -29.80 8.89
C ALA A 67 8.65 -29.18 8.61
N ALA A 68 8.05 -29.49 7.46
CA ALA A 68 6.77 -28.97 7.08
C ALA A 68 5.78 -29.34 8.18
N ARG A 69 5.52 -28.41 9.11
CA ARG A 69 4.50 -28.61 10.12
C ARG A 69 3.19 -28.81 9.38
N GLY A 70 2.42 -29.80 9.80
CA GLY A 70 1.13 -30.06 9.20
C GLY A 70 0.23 -28.82 9.30
N VAL A 71 -0.55 -28.58 8.26
CA VAL A 71 -1.58 -27.54 8.27
C VAL A 71 -2.62 -27.89 9.35
N SER A 72 -2.92 -26.95 10.23
CA SER A 72 -3.96 -27.08 11.25
C SER A 72 -5.17 -26.20 10.91
N LYS A 73 -6.36 -26.62 11.36
CA LYS A 73 -7.57 -25.81 11.24
C LYS A 73 -7.79 -25.07 12.54
N VAL A 74 -7.94 -23.75 12.47
CA VAL A 74 -8.21 -22.85 13.61
C VAL A 74 -9.42 -22.01 13.27
N HIS A 75 -10.43 -22.01 14.15
CA HIS A 75 -11.74 -21.48 13.82
C HIS A 75 -12.28 -22.11 12.51
N ASP A 76 -12.42 -21.31 11.45
CA ASP A 76 -12.91 -21.72 10.13
C ASP A 76 -11.86 -21.54 9.01
N PHE A 77 -10.57 -21.37 9.35
CA PHE A 77 -9.48 -21.20 8.40
C PHE A 77 -8.31 -22.17 8.66
N GLN A 78 -7.39 -22.25 7.70
CA GLN A 78 -6.21 -23.08 7.77
C GLN A 78 -4.96 -22.25 8.08
N THR A 79 -4.07 -22.80 8.90
CA THR A 79 -2.78 -22.18 9.21
C THR A 79 -1.64 -23.20 9.26
N ALA A 80 -0.46 -22.82 8.82
CA ALA A 80 0.76 -23.56 9.06
C ALA A 80 1.59 -22.95 10.21
N ALA A 81 1.11 -21.86 10.83
CA ALA A 81 1.70 -21.30 12.03
C ALA A 81 1.50 -22.20 13.26
N ASP A 82 2.46 -22.18 14.16
CA ASP A 82 2.31 -22.76 15.51
C ASP A 82 1.49 -21.81 16.38
N VAL A 83 0.21 -22.09 16.53
CA VAL A 83 -0.73 -21.22 17.27
C VAL A 83 -0.32 -21.07 18.73
N ALA A 84 0.14 -22.15 19.38
CA ALA A 84 0.57 -22.09 20.78
C ALA A 84 1.82 -21.19 20.93
N LYS A 85 2.75 -21.29 20.01
CA LYS A 85 3.93 -20.43 19.97
C LYS A 85 3.56 -18.98 19.62
N ALA A 86 2.65 -18.76 18.66
CA ALA A 86 2.12 -17.43 18.35
C ALA A 86 1.51 -16.74 19.58
N GLU A 87 0.72 -17.49 20.38
CA GLU A 87 0.18 -16.99 21.65
C GLU A 87 1.28 -16.73 22.72
N GLN A 88 2.38 -17.50 22.71
CA GLN A 88 3.54 -17.24 23.58
C GLN A 88 4.33 -16.02 23.13
N GLU A 89 4.51 -15.82 21.83
CA GLU A 89 5.11 -14.59 21.26
C GLU A 89 4.29 -13.36 21.65
N GLY A 90 2.98 -13.49 21.71
CA GLY A 90 2.04 -12.58 22.38
C GLY A 90 1.84 -11.22 21.73
N GLU A 91 2.43 -10.93 20.57
CA GLU A 91 2.30 -9.66 19.86
C GLU A 91 2.38 -9.82 18.34
N VAL A 92 1.72 -8.89 17.62
CA VAL A 92 1.91 -8.60 16.18
C VAL A 92 2.12 -7.10 16.01
N VAL A 93 3.27 -6.73 15.46
CA VAL A 93 3.60 -5.35 15.05
C VAL A 93 3.28 -5.20 13.56
N TYR A 94 2.23 -4.44 13.26
CA TYR A 94 1.68 -4.27 11.92
C TYR A 94 2.08 -2.92 11.33
N TYR A 95 2.68 -2.90 10.14
CA TYR A 95 2.89 -1.70 9.35
C TYR A 95 1.92 -1.67 8.17
N GLY A 96 1.07 -0.64 8.09
CA GLY A 96 0.02 -0.54 7.08
C GLY A 96 -0.23 0.87 6.56
N HIS A 97 -0.85 0.94 5.39
CA HIS A 97 -1.13 2.20 4.69
C HIS A 97 -2.57 2.68 4.86
N ASP A 98 -3.48 1.82 5.31
CA ASP A 98 -4.88 2.18 5.52
C ASP A 98 -5.06 3.30 6.54
N GLY A 99 -6.23 3.94 6.55
CA GLY A 99 -6.55 4.91 7.59
C GLY A 99 -6.57 4.24 8.98
N GLU A 100 -6.21 4.99 10.02
CA GLU A 100 -6.08 4.46 11.39
C GLU A 100 -7.30 3.66 11.85
N GLN A 101 -8.51 4.16 11.58
CA GLN A 101 -9.74 3.45 11.93
C GLN A 101 -9.86 2.11 11.19
N GLY A 102 -9.40 2.03 9.94
CA GLY A 102 -9.39 0.80 9.15
C GLY A 102 -8.44 -0.24 9.74
N ILE A 103 -7.21 0.18 10.06
CA ILE A 103 -6.21 -0.67 10.71
C ILE A 103 -6.71 -1.14 12.08
N ALA A 104 -7.22 -0.23 12.90
CA ALA A 104 -7.77 -0.58 14.22
C ALA A 104 -8.89 -1.62 14.10
N THR A 105 -9.83 -1.43 13.17
CA THR A 105 -10.92 -2.40 12.92
C THR A 105 -10.40 -3.78 12.52
N LEU A 106 -9.39 -3.84 11.66
CA LEU A 106 -8.75 -5.09 11.22
C LEU A 106 -8.09 -5.81 12.40
N LEU A 107 -7.27 -5.09 13.16
CA LEU A 107 -6.52 -5.62 14.29
C LEU A 107 -7.44 -6.02 15.46
N ASP A 108 -8.51 -5.28 15.71
CA ASP A 108 -9.51 -5.61 16.73
C ASP A 108 -10.28 -6.87 16.36
N ALA A 109 -10.57 -7.10 15.07
CA ALA A 109 -11.19 -8.34 14.62
C ALA A 109 -10.25 -9.54 14.82
N PHE A 110 -8.96 -9.39 14.52
CA PHE A 110 -7.97 -10.44 14.81
C PHE A 110 -7.85 -10.73 16.31
N LYS A 111 -7.77 -9.70 17.15
CA LYS A 111 -7.71 -9.87 18.62
C LYS A 111 -8.93 -10.56 19.22
N LYS A 112 -10.11 -10.42 18.62
CA LYS A 112 -11.30 -11.16 19.05
C LYS A 112 -11.13 -12.68 18.88
N ASP A 113 -10.44 -13.08 17.82
CA ASP A 113 -10.15 -14.49 17.55
C ASP A 113 -8.94 -14.99 18.35
N PHE A 114 -7.96 -14.13 18.60
CA PHE A 114 -6.71 -14.45 19.30
C PHE A 114 -6.43 -13.46 20.44
N PRO A 115 -7.19 -13.53 21.55
CA PRO A 115 -7.13 -12.52 22.61
C PRO A 115 -5.82 -12.50 23.41
N LYS A 116 -4.99 -13.52 23.30
CA LYS A 116 -3.66 -13.56 23.91
C LYS A 116 -2.60 -12.82 23.09
N ILE A 117 -2.89 -12.47 21.84
CA ILE A 117 -1.97 -11.76 20.96
C ILE A 117 -2.34 -10.28 20.94
N LYS A 118 -1.45 -9.44 21.49
CA LYS A 118 -1.53 -7.98 21.39
C LYS A 118 -1.24 -7.54 19.97
N THR A 119 -1.77 -6.38 19.60
CA THR A 119 -1.48 -5.77 18.31
C THR A 119 -1.04 -4.34 18.48
N SER A 120 0.02 -3.96 17.78
CA SER A 120 0.45 -2.57 17.63
C SER A 120 0.63 -2.24 16.16
N TYR A 121 0.59 -0.96 15.78
CA TYR A 121 0.72 -0.60 14.38
C TYR A 121 1.42 0.73 14.14
N VAL A 122 2.00 0.86 12.95
CA VAL A 122 2.42 2.13 12.37
C VAL A 122 1.64 2.36 11.09
N ARG A 123 1.03 3.55 11.00
CA ARG A 123 0.30 4.00 9.81
C ARG A 123 1.08 5.09 9.11
N LEU A 124 1.44 4.84 7.84
CA LEU A 124 1.98 5.83 6.90
C LEU A 124 1.46 5.50 5.50
N GLN A 125 1.50 6.46 4.58
CA GLN A 125 1.28 6.14 3.15
C GLN A 125 2.36 5.20 2.63
N THR A 126 2.04 4.39 1.64
CA THR A 126 2.90 3.29 1.15
C THR A 126 4.35 3.73 0.90
N GLY A 127 4.58 4.87 0.23
CA GLY A 127 5.93 5.35 -0.04
C GLY A 127 6.71 5.69 1.24
N ALA A 128 6.12 6.44 2.16
CA ALA A 128 6.73 6.80 3.44
C ALA A 128 6.92 5.57 4.35
N LEU A 129 5.96 4.63 4.32
CA LEU A 129 6.05 3.38 5.08
C LEU A 129 7.21 2.51 4.58
N TYR A 130 7.37 2.43 3.26
CA TYR A 130 8.45 1.70 2.63
C TYR A 130 9.82 2.30 2.94
N ALA A 131 9.95 3.63 2.85
CA ALA A 131 11.18 4.33 3.24
C ALA A 131 11.53 4.07 4.71
N LYS A 132 10.54 4.15 5.62
CA LYS A 132 10.74 3.88 7.04
C LYS A 132 11.26 2.46 7.29
N ILE A 133 10.57 1.43 6.81
CA ILE A 133 10.99 0.03 7.05
C ILE A 133 12.35 -0.28 6.44
N THR A 134 12.66 0.29 5.27
CA THR A 134 13.96 0.13 4.62
C THR A 134 15.07 0.76 5.45
N ALA A 135 14.89 1.98 5.97
CA ALA A 135 15.86 2.64 6.84
C ALA A 135 16.07 1.89 8.16
N GLU A 136 14.99 1.39 8.78
CA GLU A 136 15.08 0.58 10.00
C GLU A 136 15.91 -0.68 9.77
N ARG A 137 15.63 -1.44 8.72
CA ARG A 137 16.37 -2.66 8.36
C ARG A 137 17.84 -2.36 8.05
N SER A 138 18.13 -1.28 7.33
CA SER A 138 19.50 -0.86 7.01
C SER A 138 20.30 -0.49 8.26
N SER A 139 19.64 -0.03 9.32
CA SER A 139 20.27 0.21 10.64
C SER A 139 20.23 -0.98 11.58
N GLY A 140 19.88 -2.19 11.09
CA GLY A 140 19.83 -3.41 11.90
C GLY A 140 18.62 -3.53 12.82
N ARG A 141 17.60 -2.68 12.66
CA ARG A 141 16.36 -2.74 13.44
C ARG A 141 15.31 -3.58 12.72
N PHE A 142 14.83 -4.62 13.39
CA PHE A 142 13.86 -5.60 12.89
C PHE A 142 12.66 -5.66 13.87
N GLY A 143 11.87 -4.60 13.91
CA GLY A 143 10.76 -4.46 14.86
C GLY A 143 9.37 -4.62 14.22
N VAL A 144 9.27 -5.22 13.02
CA VAL A 144 8.03 -5.33 12.26
C VAL A 144 7.74 -6.80 11.95
N ASP A 145 6.51 -7.23 12.20
CA ASP A 145 6.07 -8.59 11.93
C ASP A 145 5.35 -8.72 10.59
N VAL A 146 4.42 -7.82 10.33
CA VAL A 146 3.58 -7.84 9.13
C VAL A 146 3.63 -6.48 8.43
N LEU A 147 3.84 -6.49 7.13
CA LEU A 147 3.81 -5.30 6.29
C LEU A 147 2.68 -5.39 5.28
N GLN A 148 1.89 -4.30 5.15
CA GLN A 148 0.86 -4.15 4.13
C GLN A 148 1.11 -2.91 3.28
N LEU A 149 1.13 -3.08 1.97
CA LEU A 149 1.40 -2.04 0.96
C LEU A 149 0.27 -1.97 -0.06
N SER A 150 0.05 -0.81 -0.65
CA SER A 150 -0.92 -0.59 -1.74
C SER A 150 -0.27 -0.36 -3.10
N ASP A 151 0.99 -0.70 -3.25
CA ASP A 151 1.73 -0.60 -4.51
C ASP A 151 2.63 -1.82 -4.67
N ILE A 152 2.61 -2.41 -5.86
CA ILE A 152 3.42 -3.57 -6.20
C ILE A 152 4.92 -3.23 -6.30
N SER A 153 5.26 -1.99 -6.66
CA SER A 153 6.65 -1.58 -6.88
C SER A 153 7.50 -1.76 -5.62
N PRO A 154 7.12 -1.18 -4.46
CA PRO A 154 7.85 -1.40 -3.22
C PRO A 154 7.74 -2.85 -2.72
N ALA A 155 6.65 -3.58 -3.03
CA ALA A 155 6.54 -4.99 -2.64
C ALA A 155 7.56 -5.87 -3.37
N ILE A 156 7.75 -5.67 -4.68
CA ILE A 156 8.76 -6.35 -5.50
C ILE A 156 10.18 -5.97 -5.06
N ASP A 157 10.43 -4.68 -4.85
CA ASP A 157 11.75 -4.21 -4.42
C ASP A 157 12.11 -4.75 -3.02
N PHE A 158 11.14 -4.80 -2.11
CA PHE A 158 11.31 -5.39 -0.78
C PHE A 158 11.62 -6.89 -0.86
N GLN A 159 10.98 -7.61 -1.80
CA GLN A 159 11.30 -9.01 -2.07
C GLN A 159 12.75 -9.18 -2.55
N LYS A 160 13.17 -8.39 -3.55
CA LYS A 160 14.54 -8.42 -4.08
C LYS A 160 15.61 -8.14 -3.01
N LYS A 161 15.28 -7.32 -2.02
CA LYS A 161 16.15 -6.98 -0.88
C LYS A 161 16.06 -7.97 0.29
N GLY A 162 15.36 -9.11 0.13
CA GLY A 162 15.16 -10.10 1.19
C GLY A 162 14.37 -9.57 2.38
N GLY A 163 13.44 -8.64 2.10
CA GLY A 163 12.61 -7.99 3.13
C GLY A 163 11.45 -8.85 3.60
N TRP A 164 10.89 -9.69 2.74
CA TRP A 164 9.84 -10.62 3.10
C TRP A 164 10.39 -11.96 3.58
N GLU A 165 9.72 -12.56 4.53
CA GLU A 165 9.88 -13.98 4.85
C GLU A 165 9.20 -14.82 3.76
N GLN A 166 9.84 -15.90 3.33
CA GLN A 166 9.18 -16.84 2.42
C GLN A 166 8.27 -17.77 3.22
N TYR A 167 6.99 -17.49 3.18
CA TYR A 167 5.94 -18.22 3.88
C TYR A 167 4.73 -18.42 2.96
N THR A 168 4.45 -19.65 2.62
CA THR A 168 3.27 -20.00 1.81
C THR A 168 2.09 -20.29 2.70
N SER A 169 1.16 -19.33 2.81
CA SER A 169 -0.09 -19.50 3.54
C SER A 169 -0.92 -20.64 2.95
N PRO A 170 -1.47 -21.54 3.76
CA PRO A 170 -2.43 -22.56 3.29
C PRO A 170 -3.67 -21.97 2.62
N GLU A 171 -4.05 -20.74 3.01
CA GLU A 171 -5.18 -20.03 2.44
C GLU A 171 -4.98 -19.58 0.99
N TYR A 172 -3.74 -19.60 0.46
CA TYR A 172 -3.49 -19.33 -0.96
C TYR A 172 -4.18 -20.31 -1.90
N ALA A 173 -4.54 -21.51 -1.45
CA ALA A 173 -5.28 -22.48 -2.25
C ALA A 173 -6.64 -21.95 -2.73
N ALA A 174 -7.21 -20.95 -2.07
CA ALA A 174 -8.46 -20.30 -2.46
C ALA A 174 -8.28 -19.13 -3.46
N TYR A 175 -7.04 -18.78 -3.80
CA TYR A 175 -6.71 -17.65 -4.67
C TYR A 175 -6.11 -18.14 -5.97
N LYS A 176 -6.35 -17.39 -7.06
CA LYS A 176 -5.64 -17.63 -8.32
C LYS A 176 -4.15 -17.32 -8.17
N PRO A 177 -3.25 -18.03 -8.90
CA PRO A 177 -1.81 -17.82 -8.81
C PRO A 177 -1.34 -16.38 -9.05
N GLU A 178 -2.04 -15.63 -9.91
CA GLU A 178 -1.72 -14.22 -10.21
C GLU A 178 -1.87 -13.27 -9.01
N TYR A 179 -2.52 -13.71 -7.92
CA TYR A 179 -2.70 -12.93 -6.70
C TYR A 179 -1.68 -13.25 -5.61
N GLN A 180 -0.56 -13.80 -5.99
CA GLN A 180 0.57 -14.13 -5.12
C GLN A 180 1.86 -13.56 -5.71
N SER A 181 2.91 -13.50 -4.89
CA SER A 181 4.26 -13.13 -5.35
C SER A 181 4.82 -14.12 -6.36
N THR A 182 5.81 -13.67 -7.14
CA THR A 182 6.60 -14.55 -8.01
C THR A 182 8.09 -14.42 -7.61
N PRO A 183 8.76 -15.50 -7.14
CA PRO A 183 8.18 -16.79 -6.73
C PRO A 183 7.13 -16.66 -5.62
N ALA A 184 6.25 -17.67 -5.49
CA ALA A 184 5.17 -17.65 -4.51
C ALA A 184 5.68 -17.67 -3.06
N GLY A 185 4.85 -17.19 -2.13
CA GLY A 185 5.09 -17.29 -0.70
C GLY A 185 5.71 -16.06 -0.03
N TYR A 186 5.94 -14.95 -0.74
CA TYR A 186 6.47 -13.75 -0.09
C TYR A 186 5.37 -12.77 0.34
N TYR A 187 4.34 -12.62 -0.46
CA TYR A 187 3.16 -11.81 -0.13
C TYR A 187 1.92 -12.33 -0.87
N GLY A 188 0.77 -12.05 -0.32
CA GLY A 188 -0.54 -12.31 -0.92
C GLY A 188 -1.36 -11.05 -1.08
N VAL A 189 -2.52 -11.18 -1.72
CA VAL A 189 -3.44 -10.08 -2.00
C VAL A 189 -4.74 -10.27 -1.21
N PRO A 190 -4.90 -9.62 -0.05
CA PRO A 190 -6.13 -9.73 0.75
C PRO A 190 -7.31 -8.97 0.14
N GLY A 191 -7.08 -8.10 -0.85
CA GLY A 191 -8.18 -7.38 -1.48
C GLY A 191 -7.75 -6.42 -2.56
N VAL A 192 -8.75 -5.86 -3.24
CA VAL A 192 -8.58 -4.91 -4.34
C VAL A 192 -9.36 -3.64 -4.02
N GLY A 193 -8.66 -2.50 -4.10
CA GLY A 193 -9.25 -1.18 -4.14
C GLY A 193 -9.34 -0.68 -5.58
N PHE A 194 -10.33 0.15 -5.90
CA PHE A 194 -10.47 0.74 -7.22
C PHE A 194 -11.10 2.12 -7.14
N SER A 195 -10.90 2.91 -8.17
CA SER A 195 -11.38 4.30 -8.24
C SER A 195 -12.09 4.60 -9.54
N GLY A 196 -13.16 5.36 -9.42
CA GLY A 196 -13.86 6.05 -10.50
C GLY A 196 -13.74 7.55 -10.35
N ILE A 197 -14.79 8.25 -10.81
CA ILE A 197 -14.97 9.70 -10.63
C ILE A 197 -16.16 9.88 -9.69
N SER A 198 -16.11 10.84 -8.77
CA SER A 198 -17.32 11.28 -8.05
C SER A 198 -17.56 12.75 -8.24
N TYR A 199 -18.83 13.17 -8.25
CA TYR A 199 -19.21 14.56 -8.35
C TYR A 199 -20.23 14.93 -7.28
N ASN A 200 -20.27 16.22 -6.92
CA ASN A 200 -21.27 16.76 -6.00
C ASN A 200 -22.52 17.18 -6.79
N ARG A 201 -23.68 16.58 -6.48
CA ARG A 201 -24.96 16.80 -7.18
C ARG A 201 -25.50 18.23 -7.02
N THR A 202 -25.10 18.94 -5.97
CA THR A 202 -25.52 20.32 -5.75
C THR A 202 -24.71 21.32 -6.59
N LYS A 203 -23.57 20.91 -7.11
CA LYS A 203 -22.61 21.73 -7.89
C LYS A 203 -22.54 21.35 -9.37
N VAL A 204 -22.87 20.11 -9.70
CA VAL A 204 -22.82 19.56 -11.06
C VAL A 204 -24.15 18.87 -11.33
N LYS A 205 -24.88 19.34 -12.33
CA LYS A 205 -26.12 18.71 -12.74
C LYS A 205 -25.85 17.38 -13.46
N PRO A 206 -26.77 16.40 -13.43
CA PRO A 206 -26.56 15.08 -14.05
C PRO A 206 -26.16 15.13 -15.52
N GLU A 207 -26.73 16.08 -16.30
CA GLU A 207 -26.40 16.27 -17.72
C GLU A 207 -24.98 16.81 -17.97
N GLN A 208 -24.39 17.46 -16.97
CA GLN A 208 -23.04 18.05 -16.99
C GLN A 208 -22.00 17.14 -16.30
N ALA A 209 -22.46 16.06 -15.66
CA ALA A 209 -21.59 15.14 -14.94
C ALA A 209 -20.58 14.46 -15.87
N PRO A 210 -19.36 14.19 -15.40
CA PRO A 210 -18.40 13.41 -16.18
C PRO A 210 -18.97 12.01 -16.46
N LYS A 211 -18.71 11.47 -17.65
CA LYS A 211 -19.15 10.12 -18.06
C LYS A 211 -17.97 9.21 -18.39
N THR A 212 -16.86 9.79 -18.80
CA THR A 212 -15.63 9.13 -19.23
C THR A 212 -14.43 9.72 -18.48
N TRP A 213 -13.28 9.06 -18.54
CA TRP A 213 -12.06 9.63 -17.97
C TRP A 213 -11.64 10.94 -18.65
N LYS A 214 -11.95 11.13 -19.95
CA LYS A 214 -11.62 12.38 -20.65
C LYS A 214 -12.33 13.58 -20.07
N ASP A 215 -13.49 13.38 -19.48
CA ASP A 215 -14.31 14.46 -18.96
C ASP A 215 -13.73 15.15 -17.72
N ILE A 216 -12.74 14.54 -17.02
CA ILE A 216 -12.03 15.24 -15.93
C ILE A 216 -11.20 16.43 -16.46
N ASN A 217 -10.94 16.47 -17.76
CA ASN A 217 -10.25 17.57 -18.45
C ASN A 217 -11.20 18.65 -18.97
N ASN A 218 -12.50 18.55 -18.68
CA ASN A 218 -13.47 19.57 -19.10
C ASN A 218 -13.23 20.88 -18.35
N PRO A 219 -13.03 22.03 -19.07
CA PRO A 219 -12.81 23.34 -18.48
C PRO A 219 -13.91 23.80 -17.49
N ALA A 220 -15.13 23.23 -17.58
CA ALA A 220 -16.20 23.48 -16.62
C ALA A 220 -15.84 23.09 -15.19
N PHE A 221 -14.88 22.21 -14.98
CA PHE A 221 -14.42 21.78 -13.66
C PHE A 221 -13.17 22.51 -13.15
N LYS A 222 -12.61 23.44 -13.93
CA LYS A 222 -11.37 24.15 -13.57
C LYS A 222 -11.42 24.73 -12.16
N GLY A 223 -10.39 24.43 -11.36
CA GLY A 223 -10.26 24.84 -9.96
C GLY A 223 -11.19 24.14 -8.97
N GLY A 224 -12.06 23.23 -9.46
CA GLY A 224 -12.98 22.44 -8.64
C GLY A 224 -12.74 20.93 -8.71
N ILE A 225 -11.48 20.51 -8.90
CA ILE A 225 -11.08 19.09 -9.00
C ILE A 225 -10.15 18.75 -7.85
N SER A 226 -10.39 17.62 -7.21
CA SER A 226 -9.46 17.03 -6.26
C SER A 226 -8.93 15.66 -6.73
N ALA A 227 -7.69 15.37 -6.36
CA ALA A 227 -7.00 14.09 -6.60
C ALA A 227 -6.04 13.80 -5.43
N LYS A 228 -5.41 12.63 -5.41
CA LYS A 228 -4.40 12.31 -4.41
C LYS A 228 -3.01 12.83 -4.79
N LEU A 229 -2.14 12.98 -3.79
CA LEU A 229 -0.73 13.29 -3.98
C LEU A 229 0.03 12.07 -4.56
N ALA A 230 1.27 12.31 -5.01
CA ALA A 230 2.15 11.29 -5.58
C ALA A 230 2.55 10.17 -4.60
N THR A 231 2.30 10.34 -3.30
CA THR A 231 2.50 9.33 -2.27
C THR A 231 1.52 8.16 -2.35
N SER A 232 0.44 8.30 -3.12
CA SER A 232 -0.64 7.31 -3.24
C SER A 232 -0.38 6.31 -4.37
N GLY A 233 -0.31 5.01 -4.04
CA GLY A 233 -0.22 3.93 -5.04
C GLY A 233 -1.43 3.90 -6.00
N MET A 234 -2.64 4.21 -5.51
CA MET A 234 -3.83 4.33 -6.38
C MET A 234 -3.68 5.46 -7.40
N GLN A 235 -3.07 6.59 -7.00
CA GLN A 235 -2.81 7.70 -7.94
C GLN A 235 -1.79 7.32 -9.00
N HIS A 236 -0.74 6.56 -8.62
CA HIS A 236 0.23 6.02 -9.57
C HIS A 236 -0.45 5.08 -10.57
N ALA A 237 -1.27 4.15 -10.10
CA ALA A 237 -2.00 3.23 -10.98
C ALA A 237 -2.93 3.98 -11.95
N GLN A 238 -3.70 4.96 -11.46
CA GLN A 238 -4.56 5.79 -12.31
C GLN A 238 -3.75 6.56 -13.35
N TRP A 239 -2.66 7.23 -12.91
CA TRP A 239 -1.79 7.99 -13.82
C TRP A 239 -1.23 7.09 -14.93
N TYR A 240 -0.70 5.92 -14.57
CA TYR A 240 -0.09 5.00 -15.50
C TYR A 240 -1.12 4.47 -16.53
N ILE A 241 -2.25 3.97 -16.05
CA ILE A 241 -3.29 3.36 -16.89
C ILE A 241 -3.88 4.39 -17.85
N LEU A 242 -4.24 5.59 -17.38
CA LEU A 242 -4.82 6.62 -18.23
C LEU A 242 -3.80 7.20 -19.22
N ARG A 243 -2.53 7.29 -18.84
CA ARG A 243 -1.44 7.66 -19.75
C ARG A 243 -1.26 6.64 -20.88
N LYS A 244 -1.32 5.34 -20.57
CA LYS A 244 -1.28 4.29 -21.59
C LYS A 244 -2.50 4.32 -22.51
N MET A 245 -3.64 4.69 -21.98
CA MET A 245 -4.91 4.75 -22.73
C MET A 245 -5.02 5.98 -23.63
N TYR A 246 -4.59 7.14 -23.15
CA TYR A 246 -4.85 8.43 -23.82
C TYR A 246 -3.59 9.16 -24.28
N GLY A 247 -2.41 8.68 -23.95
CA GLY A 247 -1.14 9.35 -24.26
C GLY A 247 -0.69 10.32 -23.17
N ASN A 248 0.52 10.89 -23.39
CA ASN A 248 1.18 11.76 -22.41
C ASN A 248 0.43 13.07 -22.19
N ASP A 249 -0.21 13.59 -23.25
CA ASP A 249 -0.86 14.91 -23.21
C ASP A 249 -2.09 14.92 -22.30
N PHE A 250 -2.68 13.76 -21.98
CA PHE A 250 -3.86 13.66 -21.12
C PHE A 250 -3.64 14.35 -19.77
N TRP A 251 -2.51 14.13 -19.13
CA TRP A 251 -2.20 14.70 -17.82
C TRP A 251 -1.76 16.17 -17.90
N GLN A 252 -1.21 16.61 -19.05
CA GLN A 252 -0.95 18.01 -19.29
C GLN A 252 -2.25 18.81 -19.44
N GLU A 253 -3.27 18.25 -20.10
CA GLU A 253 -4.62 18.85 -20.16
C GLU A 253 -5.28 18.86 -18.78
N PHE A 254 -5.08 17.81 -17.96
CA PHE A 254 -5.55 17.77 -16.58
C PHE A 254 -4.93 18.88 -15.73
N ALA A 255 -3.64 19.14 -15.87
CA ALA A 255 -2.93 20.23 -15.18
C ALA A 255 -3.58 21.60 -15.44
N LYS A 256 -4.08 21.86 -16.67
CA LYS A 256 -4.76 23.13 -17.03
C LYS A 256 -6.06 23.33 -16.25
N GLN A 257 -6.62 22.25 -15.67
CA GLN A 257 -7.80 22.31 -14.83
C GLN A 257 -7.50 22.75 -13.39
N GLN A 258 -6.22 22.97 -13.04
CA GLN A 258 -5.76 23.39 -11.71
C GLN A 258 -6.29 22.47 -10.60
N PRO A 259 -6.00 21.15 -10.66
CA PRO A 259 -6.44 20.21 -9.65
C PRO A 259 -5.75 20.49 -8.31
N LYS A 260 -6.38 20.04 -7.22
CA LYS A 260 -5.86 20.14 -5.86
C LYS A 260 -5.49 18.75 -5.36
N GLY A 261 -4.27 18.61 -4.84
CA GLY A 261 -3.75 17.34 -4.30
C GLY A 261 -3.97 17.21 -2.80
N PHE A 262 -4.40 16.02 -2.36
CA PHE A 262 -4.58 15.70 -0.93
C PHE A 262 -4.02 14.31 -0.61
N ASP A 263 -3.52 14.13 0.60
CA ASP A 263 -2.91 12.88 1.02
C ASP A 263 -3.96 11.82 1.42
N ALA A 264 -4.98 12.21 2.19
CA ALA A 264 -5.96 11.28 2.71
C ALA A 264 -7.26 11.23 1.89
N ARG A 265 -7.81 10.02 1.71
CA ARG A 265 -9.14 9.80 1.09
C ARG A 265 -10.24 10.65 1.74
N ALA A 266 -10.22 10.75 3.07
CA ALA A 266 -11.20 11.54 3.80
C ALA A 266 -11.19 13.01 3.36
N GLN A 267 -10.03 13.62 3.15
CA GLN A 267 -9.92 15.00 2.70
C GLN A 267 -10.60 15.23 1.34
N LEU A 268 -10.44 14.29 0.40
CA LEU A 268 -11.09 14.36 -0.92
C LEU A 268 -12.64 14.37 -0.78
N PHE A 269 -13.15 13.42 0.01
CA PHE A 269 -14.60 13.27 0.15
C PHE A 269 -15.25 14.31 1.07
N ASP A 270 -14.55 14.81 2.10
CA ASP A 270 -15.02 15.94 2.93
C ASP A 270 -15.23 17.18 2.07
N ARG A 271 -14.26 17.50 1.23
CA ARG A 271 -14.34 18.65 0.30
C ARG A 271 -15.43 18.46 -0.73
N LEU A 272 -15.51 17.27 -1.33
CA LEU A 272 -16.54 16.96 -2.30
C LEU A 272 -17.93 17.05 -1.68
N ALA A 273 -18.15 16.49 -0.49
CA ALA A 273 -19.43 16.53 0.22
C ALA A 273 -19.85 17.96 0.58
N LYS A 274 -18.91 18.82 0.99
CA LYS A 274 -19.15 20.25 1.27
C LYS A 274 -19.35 21.10 -0.02
N GLY A 275 -19.10 20.54 -1.20
CA GLY A 275 -19.16 21.27 -2.47
C GLY A 275 -18.01 22.28 -2.66
N GLU A 276 -16.91 22.11 -1.94
CA GLU A 276 -15.67 22.88 -2.15
C GLU A 276 -14.97 22.47 -3.44
N ASP A 277 -15.15 21.20 -3.84
CA ASP A 277 -14.77 20.68 -5.15
C ASP A 277 -16.01 20.18 -5.89
N ARG A 278 -16.04 20.31 -7.22
CA ARG A 278 -17.12 19.85 -8.09
C ARG A 278 -17.02 18.36 -8.35
N ILE A 279 -15.78 17.90 -8.60
CA ILE A 279 -15.47 16.49 -8.87
C ILE A 279 -14.25 16.04 -8.06
N CYS A 280 -14.24 14.77 -7.71
CA CYS A 280 -13.07 14.03 -7.27
C CYS A 280 -12.62 13.13 -8.42
N ALA A 281 -11.44 13.41 -8.99
CA ALA A 281 -10.90 12.67 -10.14
C ALA A 281 -10.27 11.33 -9.75
N LEU A 282 -10.05 11.08 -8.45
CA LEU A 282 -9.66 9.80 -7.88
C LEU A 282 -10.64 9.43 -6.77
N ALA A 283 -11.84 9.08 -7.14
CA ALA A 283 -12.87 8.66 -6.19
C ALA A 283 -12.76 7.16 -5.91
N GLU A 284 -12.10 6.80 -4.81
CA GLU A 284 -12.10 5.43 -4.34
C GLU A 284 -13.53 4.99 -3.98
N TYR A 285 -13.95 3.82 -4.47
CA TYR A 285 -15.32 3.31 -4.28
C TYR A 285 -15.70 3.22 -2.79
N ALA A 286 -14.77 2.79 -1.94
CA ALA A 286 -14.97 2.76 -0.49
C ALA A 286 -15.23 4.15 0.12
N GLY A 287 -14.59 5.20 -0.40
CA GLY A 287 -14.86 6.57 0.02
C GLY A 287 -16.25 7.03 -0.38
N TYR A 288 -16.63 6.79 -1.63
CA TYR A 288 -17.97 7.12 -2.12
C TYR A 288 -19.08 6.48 -1.27
N THR A 289 -19.02 5.16 -1.07
CA THR A 289 -20.05 4.44 -0.32
C THR A 289 -20.18 4.93 1.12
N LEU A 290 -19.03 5.16 1.80
CA LEU A 290 -19.00 5.68 3.15
C LEU A 290 -19.68 7.07 3.27
N TYR A 291 -19.40 7.97 2.34
CA TYR A 291 -19.95 9.33 2.38
C TYR A 291 -21.41 9.40 1.90
N GLN A 292 -21.79 8.56 0.95
CA GLN A 292 -23.19 8.41 0.54
C GLN A 292 -24.07 7.94 1.71
N GLU A 293 -23.61 6.96 2.48
CA GLU A 293 -24.32 6.51 3.68
C GLU A 293 -24.46 7.57 4.77
N LYS A 294 -23.49 8.51 4.83
CA LYS A 294 -23.57 9.69 5.71
C LYS A 294 -24.50 10.78 5.18
N GLY A 295 -25.18 10.54 4.07
CA GLY A 295 -26.10 11.48 3.45
C GLY A 295 -25.45 12.56 2.60
N ALA A 296 -24.19 12.38 2.18
CA ALA A 296 -23.54 13.33 1.28
C ALA A 296 -24.21 13.33 -0.11
N GLU A 297 -24.46 14.52 -0.65
CA GLU A 297 -25.06 14.74 -1.97
C GLU A 297 -24.04 14.52 -3.10
N ILE A 298 -23.52 13.30 -3.19
CA ILE A 298 -22.49 12.90 -4.17
C ILE A 298 -22.95 11.70 -4.98
N GLU A 299 -22.44 11.59 -6.21
CA GLU A 299 -22.64 10.44 -7.10
C GLU A 299 -21.32 9.86 -7.56
N PHE A 300 -21.33 8.57 -7.89
CA PHE A 300 -20.18 7.84 -8.41
C PHE A 300 -20.37 7.50 -9.89
N VAL A 301 -19.35 7.77 -10.66
CA VAL A 301 -19.29 7.42 -12.08
C VAL A 301 -18.26 6.32 -12.26
N ALA A 302 -18.70 5.20 -12.80
CA ALA A 302 -17.84 4.12 -13.32
C ALA A 302 -17.63 4.35 -14.81
N PRO A 303 -16.49 4.91 -15.25
CA PRO A 303 -16.27 5.16 -16.68
C PRO A 303 -16.33 3.88 -17.49
N PRO A 304 -16.91 3.89 -18.70
CA PRO A 304 -17.08 2.70 -19.54
C PRO A 304 -15.75 2.09 -19.99
N GLU A 305 -14.68 2.87 -20.01
CA GLU A 305 -13.33 2.41 -20.29
C GLU A 305 -12.84 1.43 -19.22
N GLY A 306 -13.36 1.55 -18.01
CA GLY A 306 -12.99 0.79 -16.82
C GLY A 306 -12.37 1.66 -15.74
N MET A 307 -12.17 1.08 -14.56
CA MET A 307 -11.70 1.77 -13.36
C MET A 307 -10.32 1.30 -12.97
N PRO A 308 -9.32 2.18 -12.86
CA PRO A 308 -8.03 1.86 -12.29
C PRO A 308 -8.17 1.19 -10.92
N ALA A 309 -7.46 0.09 -10.74
CA ALA A 309 -7.50 -0.73 -9.54
C ALA A 309 -6.09 -1.04 -9.04
N ILE A 310 -5.97 -1.22 -7.74
CA ILE A 310 -4.77 -1.69 -7.07
C ILE A 310 -5.07 -2.91 -6.23
N ALA A 311 -4.11 -3.82 -6.17
CA ALA A 311 -4.10 -4.87 -5.19
C ALA A 311 -3.42 -4.38 -3.90
N ILE A 312 -3.91 -4.89 -2.77
CA ILE A 312 -3.27 -4.71 -1.47
C ILE A 312 -2.35 -5.91 -1.27
N TYR A 313 -1.11 -5.67 -0.86
CA TYR A 313 -0.09 -6.70 -0.68
C TYR A 313 0.21 -6.85 0.79
N ILE A 314 0.11 -8.07 1.32
CA ILE A 314 0.39 -8.38 2.72
C ILE A 314 1.34 -9.57 2.82
N GLY A 315 2.29 -9.50 3.75
CA GLY A 315 3.23 -10.61 3.99
C GLY A 315 3.92 -10.51 5.34
N VAL A 316 4.58 -11.60 5.69
CA VAL A 316 5.45 -11.68 6.87
C VAL A 316 6.78 -11.00 6.55
N VAL A 317 7.25 -10.15 7.43
CA VAL A 317 8.56 -9.48 7.28
C VAL A 317 9.68 -10.45 7.70
N SER A 318 10.74 -10.54 6.90
CA SER A 318 11.87 -11.40 7.28
C SER A 318 12.54 -10.88 8.55
N LYS A 319 12.95 -11.79 9.44
CA LYS A 319 13.45 -11.50 10.79
C LYS A 319 12.41 -10.80 11.68
N ALA A 320 11.14 -11.09 11.47
CA ALA A 320 10.07 -10.64 12.36
C ALA A 320 10.37 -11.06 13.81
N PRO A 321 10.18 -10.18 14.81
CA PRO A 321 10.34 -10.55 16.21
C PRO A 321 9.35 -11.62 16.67
N HIS A 322 8.15 -11.68 16.08
CA HIS A 322 7.08 -12.62 16.43
C HIS A 322 6.65 -13.43 15.19
N PRO A 323 7.52 -14.34 14.69
CA PRO A 323 7.32 -14.96 13.37
C PRO A 323 6.08 -15.87 13.28
N GLU A 324 5.72 -16.59 14.34
CA GLU A 324 4.54 -17.45 14.32
C GLU A 324 3.24 -16.62 14.44
N ALA A 325 3.24 -15.58 15.26
CA ALA A 325 2.13 -14.63 15.34
C ALA A 325 1.92 -13.87 14.01
N ALA A 326 3.00 -13.51 13.32
CA ALA A 326 2.95 -12.90 12.01
C ALA A 326 2.33 -13.84 10.95
N LYS A 327 2.77 -15.10 10.90
CA LYS A 327 2.22 -16.13 10.00
C LYS A 327 0.73 -16.36 10.27
N LEU A 328 0.37 -16.51 11.54
CA LEU A 328 -1.04 -16.69 11.96
C LEU A 328 -1.90 -15.49 11.52
N PHE A 329 -1.38 -14.26 11.67
CA PHE A 329 -2.09 -13.06 11.22
C PHE A 329 -2.28 -13.04 9.70
N VAL A 330 -1.24 -13.38 8.93
CA VAL A 330 -1.33 -13.42 7.45
C VAL A 330 -2.31 -14.49 6.98
N ASP A 331 -2.29 -15.69 7.59
CA ASP A 331 -3.26 -16.75 7.28
C ASP A 331 -4.70 -16.31 7.62
N TRP A 332 -4.90 -15.70 8.79
CA TRP A 332 -6.18 -15.13 9.16
C TRP A 332 -6.65 -14.05 8.20
N ALA A 333 -5.77 -13.11 7.81
CA ALA A 333 -6.09 -12.01 6.89
C ALA A 333 -6.49 -12.52 5.50
N LEU A 334 -5.85 -13.59 5.03
CA LEU A 334 -6.14 -14.22 3.73
C LEU A 334 -7.30 -15.22 3.79
N SER A 335 -7.71 -15.65 4.97
CA SER A 335 -8.86 -16.54 5.14
C SER A 335 -10.18 -15.85 4.77
N LYS A 336 -11.24 -16.63 4.55
CA LYS A 336 -12.59 -16.07 4.39
C LYS A 336 -12.96 -15.14 5.53
N ARG A 337 -12.56 -15.49 6.77
CA ARG A 337 -12.85 -14.72 7.98
C ARG A 337 -12.24 -13.32 7.94
N GLY A 338 -10.94 -13.20 7.66
CA GLY A 338 -10.26 -11.93 7.50
C GLY A 338 -10.76 -11.16 6.28
N GLN A 339 -11.02 -11.86 5.17
CA GLN A 339 -11.55 -11.27 3.95
C GLN A 339 -12.91 -10.59 4.18
N LEU A 340 -13.78 -11.17 4.99
CA LEU A 340 -15.06 -10.54 5.36
C LEU A 340 -14.86 -9.27 6.19
N VAL A 341 -13.76 -9.16 6.97
CA VAL A 341 -13.41 -7.91 7.65
C VAL A 341 -12.99 -6.86 6.64
N TYR A 342 -12.07 -7.17 5.73
CA TYR A 342 -11.65 -6.24 4.66
C TYR A 342 -12.82 -5.78 3.79
N GLN A 343 -13.72 -6.70 3.43
CA GLN A 343 -14.80 -6.46 2.50
C GLN A 343 -16.01 -5.76 3.14
N ASN A 344 -16.37 -6.13 4.37
CA ASN A 344 -17.61 -5.70 4.99
C ASN A 344 -17.46 -4.46 5.88
N GLN A 345 -16.22 -4.09 6.22
CA GLN A 345 -15.97 -2.85 6.96
C GLN A 345 -16.01 -1.66 6.00
N LYS A 346 -16.97 -0.77 6.23
CA LYS A 346 -17.23 0.40 5.38
C LYS A 346 -16.01 1.28 5.16
N ILE A 347 -15.12 1.33 6.16
CA ILE A 347 -13.90 2.14 6.09
C ILE A 347 -12.83 1.52 5.20
N LEU A 348 -12.80 0.18 5.03
CA LEU A 348 -11.88 -0.54 4.16
C LEU A 348 -12.54 -0.81 2.81
N LEU A 349 -13.60 -1.56 2.79
CA LEU A 349 -14.41 -1.97 1.63
C LEU A 349 -13.53 -2.43 0.45
N TYR A 350 -12.52 -3.23 0.73
CA TYR A 350 -11.73 -3.89 -0.32
C TYR A 350 -12.49 -5.10 -0.85
N GLY A 351 -12.70 -5.14 -2.15
CA GLY A 351 -13.32 -6.31 -2.76
C GLY A 351 -12.42 -7.54 -2.61
N SER A 352 -12.98 -8.63 -2.09
CA SER A 352 -12.25 -9.88 -1.93
C SER A 352 -12.03 -10.59 -3.27
N LEU A 353 -10.85 -11.17 -3.43
CA LEU A 353 -10.51 -12.05 -4.54
C LEU A 353 -10.89 -13.51 -4.27
N ARG A 354 -11.36 -13.84 -3.07
CA ARG A 354 -11.86 -15.19 -2.72
C ARG A 354 -13.26 -15.38 -3.29
N PRO A 355 -13.50 -16.46 -4.06
CA PRO A 355 -14.83 -16.74 -4.60
C PRO A 355 -15.91 -16.96 -3.53
N ASP A 356 -15.50 -17.47 -2.35
CA ASP A 356 -16.39 -17.83 -1.24
C ASP A 356 -16.68 -16.67 -0.27
N ALA A 357 -16.09 -15.49 -0.46
CA ALA A 357 -16.35 -14.30 0.38
C ALA A 357 -17.73 -13.65 0.09
N GLY A 358 -18.34 -13.94 -1.06
CA GLY A 358 -19.64 -13.37 -1.42
C GLY A 358 -19.54 -11.92 -1.93
N PRO A 359 -20.68 -11.20 -2.07
CA PRO A 359 -20.69 -9.81 -2.47
C PRO A 359 -20.29 -8.86 -1.33
N MET A 360 -19.83 -7.66 -1.69
CA MET A 360 -19.65 -6.54 -0.76
C MET A 360 -21.01 -6.12 -0.15
N PRO A 361 -21.03 -5.33 0.94
CA PRO A 361 -22.28 -4.81 1.53
C PRO A 361 -23.17 -4.03 0.56
N THR A 362 -22.57 -3.47 -0.51
CA THR A 362 -23.28 -2.81 -1.60
C THR A 362 -24.06 -3.76 -2.51
N GLY A 363 -24.00 -5.07 -2.27
CA GLY A 363 -24.56 -6.10 -3.14
C GLY A 363 -23.71 -6.41 -4.39
N LYS A 364 -22.63 -5.69 -4.62
CA LYS A 364 -21.73 -5.83 -5.77
C LYS A 364 -20.56 -6.75 -5.48
N ARG A 365 -20.06 -7.45 -6.52
CA ARG A 365 -18.81 -8.20 -6.52
C ARG A 365 -17.77 -7.45 -7.35
N LEU A 366 -16.47 -7.74 -7.17
CA LEU A 366 -15.43 -7.18 -8.06
C LEU A 366 -15.70 -7.47 -9.53
N ALA A 367 -16.26 -8.64 -9.84
CA ALA A 367 -16.61 -9.03 -11.21
C ALA A 367 -17.71 -8.17 -11.87
N ASP A 368 -18.48 -7.42 -11.08
CA ASP A 368 -19.50 -6.49 -11.59
C ASP A 368 -18.90 -5.17 -12.09
N PHE A 369 -17.59 -4.99 -11.89
CA PHE A 369 -16.86 -3.79 -12.30
C PHE A 369 -15.81 -4.12 -13.35
N LYS A 370 -15.69 -3.26 -14.36
CA LYS A 370 -14.59 -3.33 -15.32
C LYS A 370 -13.35 -2.71 -14.68
N LEU A 371 -12.52 -3.54 -14.06
CA LEU A 371 -11.30 -3.12 -13.39
C LEU A 371 -10.11 -3.13 -14.36
N LEU A 372 -9.26 -2.13 -14.25
CA LEU A 372 -8.07 -1.96 -15.06
C LEU A 372 -6.84 -2.08 -14.15
N PHE A 373 -5.95 -3.00 -14.49
CA PHE A 373 -4.66 -3.17 -13.86
C PHE A 373 -3.54 -2.86 -14.87
N PRO A 374 -2.33 -2.50 -14.41
CA PRO A 374 -1.17 -2.49 -15.28
C PRO A 374 -0.98 -3.86 -15.95
N THR A 375 -0.77 -3.86 -17.26
CA THR A 375 -0.53 -5.09 -18.04
C THR A 375 0.95 -5.44 -18.15
N ASP A 376 1.83 -4.44 -18.01
CA ASP A 376 3.27 -4.59 -17.93
C ASP A 376 3.76 -4.07 -16.58
N TRP A 377 3.99 -5.01 -15.67
CA TRP A 377 4.42 -4.71 -14.31
C TRP A 377 5.84 -4.15 -14.23
N ASN A 378 6.75 -4.52 -15.13
CA ASN A 378 8.11 -3.99 -15.16
C ASN A 378 8.10 -2.52 -15.59
N ASP A 379 7.35 -2.20 -16.64
CA ASP A 379 7.19 -0.83 -17.10
C ASP A 379 6.45 0.03 -16.05
N TYR A 380 5.41 -0.54 -15.40
CA TYR A 380 4.72 0.14 -14.31
C TYR A 380 5.66 0.49 -13.15
N VAL A 381 6.45 -0.46 -12.67
CA VAL A 381 7.44 -0.24 -11.61
C VAL A 381 8.48 0.80 -12.03
N ALA A 382 9.03 0.68 -13.25
CA ALA A 382 10.00 1.63 -13.77
C ALA A 382 9.44 3.04 -13.97
N SER A 383 8.12 3.19 -14.15
CA SER A 383 7.46 4.48 -14.36
C SER A 383 7.31 5.32 -13.08
N HIS A 384 7.48 4.75 -11.89
CA HIS A 384 7.21 5.44 -10.62
C HIS A 384 8.00 6.75 -10.43
N PRO A 385 9.32 6.85 -10.70
CA PRO A 385 10.04 8.13 -10.57
C PRO A 385 9.52 9.19 -11.55
N VAL A 386 9.12 8.80 -12.75
CA VAL A 386 8.53 9.70 -13.77
C VAL A 386 7.18 10.20 -13.28
N PHE A 387 6.34 9.29 -12.74
CA PHE A 387 5.07 9.65 -12.14
C PHE A 387 5.25 10.69 -11.03
N VAL A 388 6.12 10.45 -10.05
CA VAL A 388 6.32 11.37 -8.93
C VAL A 388 6.70 12.76 -9.41
N LYS A 389 7.63 12.87 -10.36
CA LYS A 389 8.09 14.16 -10.92
C LYS A 389 6.96 14.89 -11.66
N GLU A 390 6.27 14.18 -12.56
CA GLU A 390 5.21 14.77 -13.37
C GLU A 390 4.01 15.16 -12.52
N TRP A 391 3.61 14.28 -11.59
CA TRP A 391 2.45 14.51 -10.74
C TRP A 391 2.65 15.67 -9.75
N ASN A 392 3.84 15.81 -9.19
CA ASN A 392 4.18 16.96 -8.34
C ASN A 392 4.11 18.25 -9.16
N SER A 393 4.61 18.28 -10.39
CA SER A 393 4.47 19.43 -11.28
C SER A 393 3.00 19.76 -11.59
N ILE A 394 2.16 18.76 -11.85
CA ILE A 394 0.70 18.94 -12.07
C ILE A 394 0.01 19.55 -10.84
N MET A 395 0.44 19.15 -9.65
CA MET A 395 -0.13 19.62 -8.38
C MET A 395 0.49 20.96 -7.89
N GLY A 396 1.49 21.49 -8.59
CA GLY A 396 2.17 22.73 -8.21
C GLY A 396 3.11 22.59 -7.01
N LEU A 397 3.73 21.39 -6.85
CA LEU A 397 4.64 21.03 -5.76
C LEU A 397 6.11 20.95 -6.23
#